data_e060f2447c76e64be115e9a8bf37f21c
#
_entry.id   e060f2447c76e64be115e9a8bf37f21c
#
_cell.length_a   1.000
_cell.length_b   1.000
_cell.length_c   1.000
_cell.angle_alpha   90.00
_cell.angle_beta   90.00
_cell.angle_gamma   90.00
#
_symmetry.space_group_name_H-M   'P 1'
#
loop_
_entity.id
_entity.type
_entity.pdbx_description
1 polymer ?
#
loop_
_entity_poly.entity_id
_entity_poly.type
_entity_poly.pdbx_seq_one_letter_code
_entity_poly.pdbx_strand_id
1 'polypeptide(L)'
;NRRSMVFFRKYLAEAVADDPMASPVIIPDMLTINDLFFKVSGAQPADRVRLLLDLYGCYSQLNSKAETLDEFIFWGDVILGDFNDVDKYLVDASQLFANVADFKALQDTFSYLTETQRKAIEGFISHFNDLSGRLTVDLESDDPDVKGRFLQIWNILYPLYREFNSLLCSKGLAYEGMVYRELATRLKDAPASDVFNDVWPEGKAFVFVGLNALNECEKTLLRKLRDASMAEFCWDYSGKMIQDPQNRSSFFMAENVVEFPQAAVWDPEGLDVPEVHVVSVASAVGQAK
;
A
#
# COMPACT_ATOMS: atom_id res chain seq x y z
N ASN A 1 -6.13 -8.60 8.10
CA ASN A 1 -7.09 -7.55 8.51
C ASN A 1 -7.66 -7.83 9.92
N ARG A 2 -8.38 -6.86 10.52
CA ARG A 2 -8.92 -7.01 11.90
C ARG A 2 -9.90 -8.16 12.02
N ARG A 3 -10.69 -8.47 11.00
CA ARG A 3 -11.62 -9.61 11.01
C ARG A 3 -10.87 -10.93 11.08
N SER A 4 -9.80 -11.10 10.32
CA SER A 4 -8.96 -12.31 10.35
C SER A 4 -8.37 -12.56 11.74
N MET A 5 -8.00 -11.51 12.47
CA MET A 5 -7.51 -11.64 13.85
C MET A 5 -8.54 -12.22 14.82
N VAL A 6 -9.82 -11.87 14.65
CA VAL A 6 -10.91 -12.44 15.48
C VAL A 6 -11.05 -13.93 15.23
N PHE A 7 -11.04 -14.35 13.96
CA PHE A 7 -11.10 -15.78 13.60
C PHE A 7 -9.86 -16.53 14.08
N PHE A 8 -8.67 -15.95 13.93
CA PHE A 8 -7.46 -16.58 14.42
C PHE A 8 -7.49 -16.81 15.92
N ARG A 9 -7.96 -15.83 16.72
CA ARG A 9 -8.14 -15.99 18.16
C ARG A 9 -9.14 -17.11 18.51
N LYS A 10 -10.23 -17.19 17.76
CA LYS A 10 -11.22 -18.25 17.91
C LYS A 10 -10.59 -19.63 17.71
N TYR A 11 -9.95 -19.83 16.57
CA TYR A 11 -9.32 -21.12 16.24
C TYR A 11 -8.18 -21.48 17.20
N LEU A 12 -7.39 -20.50 17.65
CA LEU A 12 -6.35 -20.73 18.66
C LEU A 12 -6.98 -21.20 19.98
N ALA A 13 -8.07 -20.58 20.42
CA ALA A 13 -8.78 -20.97 21.64
C ALA A 13 -9.39 -22.37 21.52
N GLU A 14 -9.97 -22.71 20.37
CA GLU A 14 -10.52 -24.05 20.07
C GLU A 14 -9.39 -25.10 20.10
N ALA A 15 -8.27 -24.84 19.42
CA ALA A 15 -7.13 -25.77 19.39
C ALA A 15 -6.54 -26.05 20.80
N VAL A 16 -6.53 -25.04 21.68
CA VAL A 16 -6.08 -25.22 23.07
C VAL A 16 -7.12 -25.95 23.90
N ALA A 17 -8.42 -25.71 23.67
CA ALA A 17 -9.51 -26.36 24.42
C ALA A 17 -9.65 -27.85 24.05
N ASP A 18 -9.35 -28.22 22.81
CA ASP A 18 -9.48 -29.59 22.30
C ASP A 18 -8.32 -30.50 22.72
N ASP A 19 -7.22 -29.93 23.24
CA ASP A 19 -6.07 -30.70 23.76
C ASP A 19 -6.09 -30.74 25.29
N PRO A 20 -6.50 -31.86 25.91
CA PRO A 20 -6.55 -32.01 27.37
C PRO A 20 -5.19 -31.87 28.08
N MET A 21 -4.09 -31.98 27.33
CA MET A 21 -2.71 -31.87 27.82
C MET A 21 -2.09 -30.50 27.50
N ALA A 22 -2.83 -29.59 26.82
CA ALA A 22 -2.31 -28.29 26.47
C ALA A 22 -2.01 -27.46 27.74
N SER A 23 -0.82 -26.91 27.76
CA SER A 23 -0.46 -25.87 28.72
C SER A 23 -1.20 -24.57 28.41
N PRO A 24 -1.48 -23.72 29.39
CA PRO A 24 -2.03 -22.40 29.15
C PRO A 24 -1.17 -21.63 28.13
N VAL A 25 -1.79 -21.11 27.08
CA VAL A 25 -1.13 -20.36 26.04
C VAL A 25 -1.40 -18.86 26.20
N ILE A 26 -0.35 -18.07 26.23
CA ILE A 26 -0.47 -16.61 26.17
C ILE A 26 -0.78 -16.22 24.71
N ILE A 27 -1.90 -15.54 24.50
CA ILE A 27 -2.29 -15.08 23.18
C ILE A 27 -1.24 -14.05 22.69
N PRO A 28 -0.65 -14.24 21.51
CA PRO A 28 0.32 -13.29 20.97
C PRO A 28 -0.34 -11.93 20.66
N ASP A 29 0.46 -10.87 20.67
CA ASP A 29 0.03 -9.56 20.14
C ASP A 29 -0.31 -9.70 18.67
N MET A 30 -1.52 -9.31 18.30
CA MET A 30 -1.98 -9.36 16.90
C MET A 30 -2.15 -7.96 16.36
N LEU A 31 -1.49 -7.69 15.24
CA LEU A 31 -1.50 -6.41 14.56
C LEU A 31 -1.87 -6.60 13.08
N THR A 32 -2.54 -5.64 12.48
CA THR A 32 -2.54 -5.56 11.03
C THR A 32 -1.18 -5.05 10.56
N ILE A 33 -0.84 -5.28 9.29
CA ILE A 33 0.40 -4.75 8.75
C ILE A 33 0.46 -3.22 8.88
N ASN A 34 -0.66 -2.55 8.68
CA ASN A 34 -0.78 -1.11 8.84
C ASN A 34 -0.57 -0.66 10.30
N ASP A 35 -1.19 -1.36 11.28
CA ASP A 35 -0.96 -1.09 12.71
C ASP A 35 0.52 -1.25 13.09
N LEU A 36 1.24 -2.21 12.46
CA LEU A 36 2.67 -2.41 12.68
C LEU A 36 3.48 -1.20 12.21
N PHE A 37 3.23 -0.71 10.98
CA PHE A 37 3.92 0.47 10.45
C PHE A 37 3.68 1.70 11.32
N PHE A 38 2.44 2.01 11.70
CA PHE A 38 2.13 3.14 12.57
C PHE A 38 2.75 3.00 13.96
N LYS A 39 2.75 1.80 14.53
CA LYS A 39 3.31 1.55 15.87
C LYS A 39 4.82 1.80 15.90
N VAL A 40 5.55 1.41 14.85
CA VAL A 40 7.00 1.61 14.76
C VAL A 40 7.36 3.04 14.41
N SER A 41 6.58 3.69 13.57
CA SER A 41 6.77 5.11 13.23
C SER A 41 6.47 6.05 14.41
N GLY A 42 5.53 5.69 15.29
CA GLY A 42 5.06 6.55 16.38
C GLY A 42 4.15 7.69 15.94
N ALA A 43 3.93 7.88 14.64
CA ALA A 43 3.01 8.86 14.12
C ALA A 43 1.55 8.46 14.36
N GLN A 44 0.65 9.45 14.45
CA GLN A 44 -0.78 9.22 14.57
C GLN A 44 -1.43 9.18 13.19
N PRO A 45 -2.32 8.22 12.92
CA PRO A 45 -3.04 8.19 11.65
C PRO A 45 -4.00 9.39 11.58
N ALA A 46 -3.92 10.16 10.51
CA ALA A 46 -4.85 11.23 10.24
C ALA A 46 -6.09 10.69 9.51
N ASP A 47 -7.27 11.19 9.89
CA ASP A 47 -8.48 10.86 9.16
C ASP A 47 -8.52 11.53 7.78
N ARG A 48 -9.31 10.95 6.86
CA ARG A 48 -9.36 11.39 5.46
C ARG A 48 -9.83 12.83 5.30
N VAL A 49 -10.79 13.29 6.08
CA VAL A 49 -11.31 14.67 5.99
C VAL A 49 -10.22 15.64 6.41
N ARG A 50 -9.52 15.34 7.48
CA ARG A 50 -8.38 16.14 7.95
C ARG A 50 -7.28 16.21 6.90
N LEU A 51 -6.92 15.08 6.29
CA LEU A 51 -5.91 15.02 5.22
C LEU A 51 -6.31 15.90 4.03
N LEU A 52 -7.56 15.84 3.58
CA LEU A 52 -8.05 16.66 2.47
C LEU A 52 -8.04 18.16 2.78
N LEU A 53 -8.44 18.56 3.99
CA LEU A 53 -8.41 19.96 4.42
C LEU A 53 -6.98 20.49 4.53
N ASP A 54 -6.07 19.71 5.10
CA ASP A 54 -4.66 20.07 5.22
C ASP A 54 -3.99 20.14 3.82
N LEU A 55 -4.32 19.20 2.92
CA LEU A 55 -3.85 19.21 1.53
C LEU A 55 -4.36 20.43 0.76
N TYR A 56 -5.64 20.78 0.91
CA TYR A 56 -6.19 22.01 0.31
C TYR A 56 -5.53 23.27 0.85
N GLY A 57 -5.23 23.31 2.15
CA GLY A 57 -4.52 24.42 2.77
C GLY A 57 -3.13 24.63 2.14
N CYS A 58 -2.37 23.56 1.91
CA CYS A 58 -1.08 23.64 1.22
C CYS A 58 -1.25 24.03 -0.26
N TYR A 59 -2.22 23.43 -0.95
CA TYR A 59 -2.51 23.73 -2.35
C TYR A 59 -2.88 25.20 -2.59
N SER A 60 -3.77 25.75 -1.77
CA SER A 60 -4.21 27.15 -1.90
C SER A 60 -3.09 28.18 -1.61
N GLN A 61 -2.07 27.79 -0.86
CA GLN A 61 -0.87 28.63 -0.67
C GLN A 61 0.06 28.61 -1.88
N LEU A 62 0.16 27.47 -2.56
CA LEU A 62 1.02 27.26 -3.74
C LEU A 62 0.37 27.78 -5.03
N ASN A 63 -0.96 27.79 -5.09
CA ASN A 63 -1.71 28.21 -6.26
C ASN A 63 -2.57 29.45 -5.95
N SER A 64 -2.15 30.63 -6.41
CA SER A 64 -2.88 31.88 -6.21
C SER A 64 -4.25 31.92 -6.92
N LYS A 65 -4.52 31.00 -7.81
CA LYS A 65 -5.78 30.81 -8.52
C LYS A 65 -6.49 29.52 -8.12
N ALA A 66 -6.23 29.04 -6.88
CA ALA A 66 -6.89 27.83 -6.39
C ALA A 66 -8.41 27.96 -6.48
N GLU A 67 -9.03 26.92 -6.97
CA GLU A 67 -10.47 26.76 -6.96
C GLU A 67 -11.02 26.61 -5.53
N THR A 68 -12.35 26.56 -5.40
CA THR A 68 -13.01 26.37 -4.11
C THR A 68 -12.74 24.98 -3.54
N LEU A 69 -12.90 24.83 -2.22
CA LEU A 69 -12.74 23.52 -1.57
C LEU A 69 -13.67 22.45 -2.15
N ASP A 70 -14.90 22.82 -2.51
CA ASP A 70 -15.88 21.89 -3.07
C ASP A 70 -15.44 21.33 -4.44
N GLU A 71 -14.78 22.14 -5.24
CA GLU A 71 -14.21 21.71 -6.52
C GLU A 71 -12.93 20.89 -6.31
N PHE A 72 -12.10 21.28 -5.35
CA PHE A 72 -10.85 20.61 -5.01
C PHE A 72 -11.05 19.19 -4.46
N ILE A 73 -12.06 18.95 -3.62
CA ILE A 73 -12.24 17.68 -2.90
C ILE A 73 -12.18 16.47 -3.84
N PHE A 74 -12.76 16.55 -5.03
CA PHE A 74 -12.82 15.42 -5.96
C PHE A 74 -11.44 14.98 -6.45
N TRP A 75 -10.59 15.90 -6.85
CA TRP A 75 -9.27 15.57 -7.35
C TRP A 75 -8.20 15.58 -6.24
N GLY A 76 -8.42 16.34 -5.17
CA GLY A 76 -7.58 16.29 -3.98
C GLY A 76 -7.57 14.91 -3.34
N ASP A 77 -8.69 14.21 -3.36
CA ASP A 77 -8.80 12.84 -2.89
C ASP A 77 -8.01 11.85 -3.75
N VAL A 78 -7.97 12.06 -5.06
CA VAL A 78 -7.15 11.27 -5.98
C VAL A 78 -5.67 11.54 -5.75
N ILE A 79 -5.26 12.81 -5.66
CA ILE A 79 -3.86 13.16 -5.35
C ILE A 79 -3.39 12.56 -4.02
N LEU A 80 -4.26 12.56 -3.00
CA LEU A 80 -3.94 11.92 -1.73
C LEU A 80 -3.70 10.42 -1.89
N GLY A 81 -4.51 9.76 -2.72
CA GLY A 81 -4.30 8.36 -3.11
C GLY A 81 -2.98 8.15 -3.84
N ASP A 82 -2.68 9.02 -4.80
CA ASP A 82 -1.46 8.96 -5.60
C ASP A 82 -0.20 9.21 -4.76
N PHE A 83 -0.22 10.18 -3.84
CA PHE A 83 0.87 10.40 -2.89
C PHE A 83 1.09 9.18 -1.99
N ASN A 84 0.00 8.55 -1.54
CA ASN A 84 0.07 7.32 -0.78
C ASN A 84 0.72 6.18 -1.57
N ASP A 85 0.42 6.04 -2.85
CA ASP A 85 1.00 5.01 -3.70
C ASP A 85 2.46 5.31 -4.06
N VAL A 86 2.80 6.56 -4.36
CA VAL A 86 4.19 7.01 -4.55
C VAL A 86 5.04 6.57 -3.36
N ASP A 87 4.53 6.77 -2.14
CA ASP A 87 5.24 6.41 -0.92
C ASP A 87 5.32 4.90 -0.72
N LYS A 88 4.21 4.16 -0.87
CA LYS A 88 4.16 2.71 -0.69
C LYS A 88 5.03 1.94 -1.66
N TYR A 89 5.19 2.46 -2.88
CA TYR A 89 6.04 1.85 -3.91
C TYR A 89 7.46 2.41 -3.95
N LEU A 90 7.83 3.30 -3.01
CA LEU A 90 9.15 3.92 -2.90
C LEU A 90 9.59 4.66 -4.17
N VAL A 91 8.65 5.21 -4.92
CA VAL A 91 8.94 5.98 -6.12
C VAL A 91 9.62 7.30 -5.74
N ASP A 92 10.63 7.72 -6.50
CA ASP A 92 11.22 9.05 -6.33
C ASP A 92 10.26 10.13 -6.81
N ALA A 93 9.59 10.78 -5.84
CA ALA A 93 8.61 11.81 -6.12
C ALA A 93 9.22 13.01 -6.87
N SER A 94 10.50 13.35 -6.61
CA SER A 94 11.16 14.46 -7.29
C SER A 94 11.35 14.19 -8.77
N GLN A 95 11.75 12.99 -9.11
CA GLN A 95 11.91 12.58 -10.51
C GLN A 95 10.55 12.38 -11.19
N LEU A 96 9.59 11.74 -10.49
CA LEU A 96 8.26 11.52 -11.04
C LEU A 96 7.60 12.85 -11.44
N PHE A 97 7.58 13.83 -10.54
CA PHE A 97 6.88 15.09 -10.78
C PHE A 97 7.68 16.10 -11.62
N ALA A 98 9.02 16.01 -11.65
CA ALA A 98 9.85 16.93 -12.44
C ALA A 98 9.88 16.59 -13.94
N ASN A 99 9.74 15.31 -14.32
CA ASN A 99 9.96 14.83 -15.68
C ASN A 99 8.71 14.79 -16.57
N VAL A 100 7.56 15.23 -16.06
CA VAL A 100 6.31 15.21 -16.84
C VAL A 100 6.28 16.27 -17.95
N ALA A 101 7.11 17.30 -17.84
CA ALA A 101 7.25 18.30 -18.90
C ALA A 101 7.82 17.72 -20.21
N ASP A 102 8.50 16.58 -20.14
CA ASP A 102 9.05 15.88 -21.32
C ASP A 102 8.55 14.43 -21.36
N PHE A 103 7.42 14.21 -22.00
CA PHE A 103 6.75 12.89 -22.10
C PHE A 103 7.65 11.82 -22.75
N LYS A 104 8.65 12.22 -23.56
CA LYS A 104 9.66 11.30 -24.12
C LYS A 104 10.69 10.89 -23.07
N ALA A 105 11.10 11.82 -22.20
CA ALA A 105 12.03 11.52 -21.12
C ALA A 105 11.42 10.59 -20.07
N LEU A 106 10.10 10.61 -19.88
CA LEU A 106 9.38 9.68 -19.00
C LEU A 106 9.56 8.22 -19.41
N GLN A 107 9.49 7.89 -20.70
CA GLN A 107 9.65 6.51 -21.18
C GLN A 107 11.07 5.98 -20.95
N ASP A 108 12.09 6.82 -21.13
CA ASP A 108 13.49 6.45 -20.92
C ASP A 108 13.88 6.44 -19.42
N THR A 109 13.23 7.27 -18.60
CA THR A 109 13.50 7.40 -17.17
C THR A 109 12.98 6.20 -16.37
N PHE A 110 12.00 5.46 -16.86
CA PHE A 110 11.43 4.29 -16.18
C PHE A 110 12.15 2.97 -16.43
N SER A 111 13.21 2.96 -17.25
CA SER A 111 13.95 1.74 -17.58
C SER A 111 14.62 1.04 -16.38
N TYR A 112 14.86 1.74 -15.27
CA TYR A 112 15.47 1.21 -14.04
C TYR A 112 14.43 0.77 -12.99
N LEU A 113 13.15 1.01 -13.23
CA LEU A 113 12.10 0.66 -12.28
C LEU A 113 11.76 -0.83 -12.35
N THR A 114 11.41 -1.39 -11.20
CA THR A 114 10.78 -2.72 -11.17
C THR A 114 9.44 -2.68 -11.91
N GLU A 115 8.99 -3.84 -12.38
CA GLU A 115 7.68 -3.96 -13.05
C GLU A 115 6.53 -3.45 -12.18
N THR A 116 6.60 -3.66 -10.87
CA THR A 116 5.61 -3.19 -9.89
C THR A 116 5.60 -1.67 -9.79
N GLN A 117 6.78 -1.05 -9.73
CA GLN A 117 6.92 0.41 -9.71
C GLN A 117 6.44 1.04 -11.03
N ARG A 118 6.75 0.42 -12.16
CA ARG A 118 6.28 0.86 -13.46
C ARG A 118 4.75 0.84 -13.55
N LYS A 119 4.10 -0.26 -13.11
CA LYS A 119 2.63 -0.36 -13.08
C LYS A 119 1.98 0.66 -12.16
N ALA A 120 2.59 0.97 -11.02
CA ALA A 120 2.10 2.01 -10.12
C ALA A 120 2.13 3.39 -10.80
N ILE A 121 3.22 3.70 -11.50
CA ILE A 121 3.38 4.96 -12.24
C ILE A 121 2.42 5.03 -13.44
N GLU A 122 2.27 3.94 -14.20
CA GLU A 122 1.28 3.85 -15.29
C GLU A 122 -0.15 4.04 -14.76
N GLY A 123 -0.46 3.45 -13.60
CA GLY A 123 -1.74 3.65 -12.91
C GLY A 123 -1.94 5.11 -12.48
N PHE A 124 -0.91 5.74 -11.91
CA PHE A 124 -0.92 7.15 -11.55
C PHE A 124 -1.19 8.05 -12.78
N ILE A 125 -0.43 7.86 -13.86
CA ILE A 125 -0.59 8.64 -15.10
C ILE A 125 -1.99 8.42 -15.71
N SER A 126 -2.50 7.18 -15.68
CA SER A 126 -3.84 6.85 -16.18
C SER A 126 -4.94 7.56 -15.38
N HIS A 127 -4.88 7.52 -14.05
CA HIS A 127 -5.82 8.22 -13.18
C HIS A 127 -5.78 9.73 -13.41
N PHE A 128 -4.60 10.29 -13.58
CA PHE A 128 -4.44 11.71 -13.85
C PHE A 128 -4.98 12.11 -15.23
N ASN A 129 -4.78 11.29 -16.24
CA ASN A 129 -5.36 11.50 -17.59
C ASN A 129 -6.89 11.42 -17.56
N ASP A 130 -7.48 10.50 -16.76
CA ASP A 130 -8.92 10.42 -16.56
C ASP A 130 -9.49 11.68 -15.87
N LEU A 131 -8.73 12.23 -14.92
CA LEU A 131 -9.08 13.49 -14.25
C LEU A 131 -8.95 14.68 -15.19
N SER A 132 -7.87 14.76 -15.97
CA SER A 132 -7.69 15.82 -16.96
C SER A 132 -8.74 15.75 -18.07
N GLY A 133 -9.23 14.56 -18.45
CA GLY A 133 -10.38 14.37 -19.31
C GLY A 133 -11.71 14.93 -18.75
N ARG A 134 -11.90 14.86 -17.43
CA ARG A 134 -13.03 15.51 -16.74
C ARG A 134 -12.88 17.03 -16.63
N LEU A 135 -11.66 17.52 -16.55
CA LEU A 135 -11.33 18.94 -16.60
C LEU A 135 -11.31 19.50 -18.02
N THR A 136 -11.78 18.74 -19.02
CA THR A 136 -11.75 19.12 -20.46
C THR A 136 -10.35 19.41 -20.99
N VAL A 137 -9.32 18.77 -20.44
CA VAL A 137 -7.96 18.86 -20.97
C VAL A 137 -7.78 17.77 -22.01
N ASP A 138 -7.99 18.11 -23.27
CA ASP A 138 -7.63 17.27 -24.40
C ASP A 138 -6.12 17.36 -24.61
N LEU A 139 -5.39 16.32 -24.16
CA LEU A 139 -3.92 16.24 -24.28
C LEU A 139 -3.46 16.10 -25.74
N GLU A 140 -4.34 15.68 -26.65
CA GLU A 140 -4.11 15.67 -28.08
C GLU A 140 -4.36 17.07 -28.71
N SER A 141 -4.94 17.99 -27.95
CA SER A 141 -5.15 19.36 -28.38
C SER A 141 -3.81 20.09 -28.49
N ASP A 142 -3.58 20.70 -29.64
CA ASP A 142 -2.44 21.61 -29.85
C ASP A 142 -2.68 23.01 -29.22
N ASP A 143 -3.75 23.17 -28.42
CA ASP A 143 -4.05 24.42 -27.75
C ASP A 143 -2.99 24.74 -26.68
N PRO A 144 -2.22 25.84 -26.83
CA PRO A 144 -1.19 26.24 -25.90
C PRO A 144 -1.70 26.51 -24.47
N ASP A 145 -2.97 26.91 -24.32
CA ASP A 145 -3.59 27.20 -23.00
C ASP A 145 -3.86 25.93 -22.20
N VAL A 146 -4.22 24.84 -22.88
CA VAL A 146 -4.44 23.53 -22.29
C VAL A 146 -3.12 22.91 -21.79
N LYS A 147 -2.10 22.92 -22.65
CA LYS A 147 -0.75 22.48 -22.27
C LYS A 147 -0.16 23.31 -21.13
N GLY A 148 -0.40 24.61 -21.15
CA GLY A 148 0.07 25.52 -20.09
C GLY A 148 -0.57 25.21 -18.73
N ARG A 149 -1.88 24.96 -18.67
CA ARG A 149 -2.58 24.58 -17.42
C ARG A 149 -2.12 23.23 -16.89
N PHE A 150 -1.94 22.25 -17.77
CA PHE A 150 -1.42 20.94 -17.42
C PHE A 150 -0.04 21.05 -16.77
N LEU A 151 0.90 21.74 -17.40
CA LEU A 151 2.24 21.96 -16.85
C LEU A 151 2.23 22.72 -15.52
N GLN A 152 1.30 23.67 -15.33
CA GLN A 152 1.16 24.39 -14.07
C GLN A 152 0.76 23.45 -12.92
N ILE A 153 -0.18 22.53 -13.15
CA ILE A 153 -0.59 21.56 -12.13
C ILE A 153 0.58 20.65 -11.77
N TRP A 154 1.32 20.13 -12.74
CA TRP A 154 2.47 19.28 -12.49
C TRP A 154 3.59 19.99 -11.75
N ASN A 155 3.85 21.25 -12.06
CA ASN A 155 4.84 22.05 -11.36
C ASN A 155 4.49 22.27 -9.88
N ILE A 156 3.20 22.19 -9.53
CA ILE A 156 2.73 22.35 -8.16
C ILE A 156 2.79 21.01 -7.40
N LEU A 157 2.67 19.85 -8.07
CA LEU A 157 2.52 18.55 -7.38
C LEU A 157 3.70 18.20 -6.47
N TYR A 158 4.94 18.40 -6.91
CA TYR A 158 6.09 18.11 -6.06
C TYR A 158 6.23 19.06 -4.88
N PRO A 159 6.15 20.39 -5.05
CA PRO A 159 6.03 21.32 -3.93
C PRO A 159 4.87 20.97 -2.99
N LEU A 160 3.69 20.63 -3.53
CA LEU A 160 2.53 20.25 -2.73
C LEU A 160 2.80 18.98 -1.90
N TYR A 161 3.35 17.94 -2.51
CA TYR A 161 3.75 16.73 -1.81
C TYR A 161 4.71 17.02 -0.65
N ARG A 162 5.72 17.85 -0.87
CA ARG A 162 6.70 18.22 0.15
C ARG A 162 6.10 19.04 1.29
N GLU A 163 5.36 20.09 0.97
CA GLU A 163 4.73 20.97 1.96
C GLU A 163 3.69 20.20 2.79
N PHE A 164 2.90 19.35 2.13
CA PHE A 164 1.90 18.52 2.80
C PHE A 164 2.55 17.54 3.77
N ASN A 165 3.59 16.81 3.34
CA ASN A 165 4.32 15.88 4.22
C ASN A 165 4.99 16.62 5.39
N SER A 166 5.59 17.78 5.13
CA SER A 166 6.19 18.63 6.17
C SER A 166 5.15 19.09 7.20
N LEU A 167 3.97 19.52 6.73
CA LEU A 167 2.86 19.94 7.59
C LEU A 167 2.39 18.79 8.47
N LEU A 168 2.18 17.60 7.91
CA LEU A 168 1.73 16.43 8.67
C LEU A 168 2.77 16.00 9.70
N CYS A 169 4.05 15.94 9.33
CA CYS A 169 5.14 15.66 10.27
C CYS A 169 5.16 16.65 11.44
N SER A 170 4.99 17.96 11.17
CA SER A 170 4.96 18.98 12.20
C SER A 170 3.81 18.82 13.21
N LYS A 171 2.72 18.15 12.79
CA LYS A 171 1.56 17.85 13.61
C LYS A 171 1.63 16.46 14.27
N GLY A 172 2.69 15.67 14.01
CA GLY A 172 2.78 14.26 14.45
C GLY A 172 1.75 13.36 13.78
N LEU A 173 1.20 13.78 12.63
CA LEU A 173 0.20 13.08 11.85
C LEU A 173 0.83 12.46 10.61
N ALA A 174 0.20 11.39 10.09
CA ALA A 174 0.60 10.79 8.84
C ALA A 174 -0.58 10.12 8.12
N TYR A 175 -0.49 10.01 6.77
CA TYR A 175 -1.22 9.01 6.01
C TYR A 175 -0.39 7.73 5.88
N GLU A 176 -1.01 6.63 5.42
CA GLU A 176 -0.36 5.32 5.42
C GLU A 176 0.99 5.31 4.68
N GLY A 177 1.04 5.81 3.44
CA GLY A 177 2.26 5.82 2.62
C GLY A 177 3.45 6.50 3.31
N MET A 178 3.23 7.59 4.04
CA MET A 178 4.29 8.28 4.78
C MET A 178 4.99 7.34 5.77
N VAL A 179 4.22 6.67 6.63
CA VAL A 179 4.80 5.75 7.65
C VAL A 179 5.41 4.51 6.98
N TYR A 180 4.86 4.07 5.87
CA TYR A 180 5.42 2.96 5.08
C TYR A 180 6.80 3.33 4.52
N ARG A 181 6.89 4.47 3.82
CA ARG A 181 8.16 4.98 3.29
C ARG A 181 9.19 5.24 4.39
N GLU A 182 8.78 5.89 5.47
CA GLU A 182 9.65 6.22 6.60
C GLU A 182 10.28 4.95 7.18
N LEU A 183 9.48 3.94 7.53
CA LEU A 183 9.98 2.69 8.08
C LEU A 183 10.86 1.93 7.06
N ALA A 184 10.43 1.86 5.80
CA ALA A 184 11.23 1.21 4.76
C ALA A 184 12.60 1.89 4.56
N THR A 185 12.66 3.22 4.68
CA THR A 185 13.91 3.98 4.62
C THR A 185 14.79 3.69 5.84
N ARG A 186 14.24 3.75 7.05
CA ARG A 186 14.98 3.38 8.28
C ARG A 186 15.58 1.98 8.21
N LEU A 187 14.81 1.02 7.68
CA LEU A 187 15.27 -0.36 7.51
C LEU A 187 16.34 -0.54 6.43
N LYS A 188 16.49 0.41 5.50
CA LYS A 188 17.64 0.40 4.57
C LYS A 188 18.91 0.86 5.26
N ASP A 189 18.82 1.81 6.18
CA ASP A 189 19.93 2.51 6.80
C ASP A 189 20.41 1.86 8.12
N ALA A 190 19.53 1.08 8.78
CA ALA A 190 19.83 0.45 10.07
C ALA A 190 19.37 -1.02 10.13
N PRO A 191 19.99 -1.85 11.00
CA PRO A 191 19.53 -3.21 11.27
C PRO A 191 18.08 -3.25 11.77
N ALA A 192 17.35 -4.29 11.38
CA ALA A 192 15.95 -4.43 11.83
C ALA A 192 15.85 -4.51 13.37
N SER A 193 16.78 -5.20 14.04
CA SER A 193 16.85 -5.23 15.50
C SER A 193 16.82 -3.86 16.14
N ASP A 194 17.58 -2.92 15.61
CA ASP A 194 17.70 -1.56 16.16
C ASP A 194 16.42 -0.74 15.91
N VAL A 195 15.87 -0.85 14.70
CA VAL A 195 14.62 -0.17 14.31
C VAL A 195 13.44 -0.61 15.18
N PHE A 196 13.38 -1.89 15.54
CA PHE A 196 12.27 -2.45 16.32
C PHE A 196 12.50 -2.41 17.83
N ASN A 197 13.72 -2.19 18.29
CA ASN A 197 14.09 -2.20 19.71
C ASN A 197 13.36 -1.09 20.51
N ASP A 198 13.09 0.05 19.90
CA ASP A 198 12.34 1.15 20.55
C ASP A 198 10.90 0.75 20.93
N VAL A 199 10.31 -0.16 20.16
CA VAL A 199 8.92 -0.61 20.37
C VAL A 199 8.87 -1.93 21.13
N TRP A 200 9.84 -2.81 20.91
CA TRP A 200 9.95 -4.13 21.53
C TRP A 200 11.39 -4.41 22.01
N PRO A 201 11.77 -3.86 23.18
CA PRO A 201 13.16 -3.96 23.68
C PRO A 201 13.64 -5.39 23.95
N GLU A 202 12.73 -6.33 24.22
CA GLU A 202 13.07 -7.73 24.55
C GLU A 202 13.29 -8.62 23.31
N GLY A 203 13.27 -8.02 22.12
CA GLY A 203 13.28 -8.73 20.87
C GLY A 203 11.96 -9.46 20.62
N LYS A 204 11.44 -9.42 19.41
CA LYS A 204 10.21 -10.11 19.02
C LYS A 204 10.46 -10.92 17.75
N ALA A 205 9.88 -12.10 17.72
CA ALA A 205 9.68 -12.82 16.48
C ALA A 205 8.32 -12.40 15.90
N PHE A 206 8.29 -12.11 14.62
CA PHE A 206 7.09 -11.74 13.88
C PHE A 206 6.60 -12.93 13.07
N VAL A 207 5.33 -13.28 13.18
CA VAL A 207 4.70 -14.28 12.33
C VAL A 207 3.72 -13.58 11.41
N PHE A 208 4.00 -13.58 10.11
CA PHE A 208 3.14 -12.96 9.09
C PHE A 208 2.19 -14.00 8.52
N VAL A 209 0.89 -13.75 8.63
CA VAL A 209 -0.16 -14.69 8.26
C VAL A 209 -1.12 -14.06 7.25
N GLY A 210 -1.38 -14.77 6.14
CA GLY A 210 -2.45 -14.44 5.20
C GLY A 210 -2.26 -13.12 4.42
N LEU A 211 -1.01 -12.72 4.18
CA LEU A 211 -0.69 -11.64 3.24
C LEU A 211 -0.79 -12.16 1.79
N ASN A 212 -1.04 -11.27 0.84
CA ASN A 212 -1.13 -11.63 -0.58
C ASN A 212 -0.38 -10.61 -1.44
N ALA A 213 -1.05 -9.59 -1.99
CA ALA A 213 -0.36 -8.54 -2.74
C ALA A 213 0.44 -7.65 -1.78
N LEU A 214 1.74 -7.51 -2.04
CA LEU A 214 2.66 -6.73 -1.21
C LEU A 214 3.17 -5.53 -2.02
N ASN A 215 3.16 -4.35 -1.41
CA ASN A 215 3.84 -3.17 -1.95
C ASN A 215 5.34 -3.21 -1.63
N GLU A 216 6.12 -2.28 -2.19
CA GLU A 216 7.58 -2.30 -2.03
C GLU A 216 8.05 -1.99 -0.60
N CYS A 217 7.30 -1.20 0.16
CA CYS A 217 7.60 -0.97 1.57
C CYS A 217 7.38 -2.24 2.40
N GLU A 218 6.28 -2.95 2.16
CA GLU A 218 6.00 -4.24 2.81
C GLU A 218 7.04 -5.29 2.44
N LYS A 219 7.39 -5.42 1.16
CA LYS A 219 8.48 -6.32 0.73
C LYS A 219 9.80 -5.96 1.40
N THR A 220 10.13 -4.67 1.51
CA THR A 220 11.34 -4.22 2.20
C THR A 220 11.33 -4.63 3.67
N LEU A 221 10.21 -4.41 4.36
CA LEU A 221 10.03 -4.82 5.75
C LEU A 221 10.23 -6.34 5.91
N LEU A 222 9.51 -7.14 5.11
CA LEU A 222 9.57 -8.60 5.21
C LEU A 222 10.97 -9.14 4.91
N ARG A 223 11.66 -8.61 3.88
CA ARG A 223 13.05 -8.97 3.55
C ARG A 223 13.98 -8.71 4.73
N LYS A 224 13.90 -7.51 5.31
CA LYS A 224 14.78 -7.12 6.42
C LYS A 224 14.55 -7.94 7.69
N LEU A 225 13.29 -8.26 8.00
CA LEU A 225 12.98 -9.13 9.14
C LEU A 225 13.36 -10.59 8.88
N ARG A 226 13.15 -11.10 7.66
CA ARG A 226 13.61 -12.44 7.26
C ARG A 226 15.13 -12.55 7.40
N ASP A 227 15.88 -11.61 6.82
CA ASP A 227 17.33 -11.61 6.79
C ASP A 227 17.94 -11.47 8.20
N ALA A 228 17.21 -10.82 9.12
CA ALA A 228 17.56 -10.75 10.55
C ALA A 228 17.09 -11.98 11.36
N SER A 229 16.47 -12.98 10.74
CA SER A 229 15.85 -14.14 11.41
C SER A 229 14.81 -13.74 12.47
N MET A 230 14.11 -12.64 12.23
CA MET A 230 13.04 -12.08 13.09
C MET A 230 11.64 -12.37 12.56
N ALA A 231 11.51 -13.03 11.41
CA ALA A 231 10.21 -13.27 10.78
C ALA A 231 10.02 -14.73 10.37
N GLU A 232 8.80 -15.20 10.57
CA GLU A 232 8.25 -16.43 9.99
C GLU A 232 7.03 -16.09 9.12
N PHE A 233 6.77 -16.91 8.10
CA PHE A 233 5.71 -16.67 7.14
C PHE A 233 4.75 -17.85 7.09
N CYS A 234 3.46 -17.55 7.04
CA CYS A 234 2.39 -18.51 6.88
C CYS A 234 1.51 -18.06 5.71
N TRP A 235 1.63 -18.77 4.60
CA TRP A 235 0.90 -18.49 3.37
C TRP A 235 -0.29 -19.47 3.24
N ASP A 236 -1.44 -18.91 2.90
CA ASP A 236 -2.64 -19.70 2.60
C ASP A 236 -2.74 -19.86 1.09
N TYR A 237 -2.35 -21.03 0.59
CA TYR A 237 -2.37 -21.34 -0.83
C TYR A 237 -2.55 -22.84 -1.11
N SER A 238 -3.00 -23.17 -2.32
CA SER A 238 -3.01 -24.52 -2.86
C SER A 238 -1.87 -24.68 -3.88
N GLY A 239 -1.05 -25.71 -3.70
CA GLY A 239 0.03 -26.03 -4.65
C GLY A 239 -0.46 -26.22 -6.08
N LYS A 240 -1.65 -26.80 -6.27
CA LYS A 240 -2.28 -26.96 -7.59
C LYS A 240 -2.63 -25.61 -8.23
N MET A 241 -3.15 -24.67 -7.44
CA MET A 241 -3.52 -23.35 -7.95
C MET A 241 -2.31 -22.48 -8.31
N ILE A 242 -1.22 -22.60 -7.55
CA ILE A 242 0.04 -21.87 -7.85
C ILE A 242 0.70 -22.41 -9.12
N GLN A 243 0.61 -23.73 -9.36
CA GLN A 243 1.22 -24.36 -10.53
C GLN A 243 0.42 -24.14 -11.82
N ASP A 244 -0.84 -23.69 -11.73
CA ASP A 244 -1.66 -23.40 -12.90
C ASP A 244 -1.32 -22.01 -13.47
N PRO A 245 -0.68 -21.93 -14.65
CA PRO A 245 -0.29 -20.67 -15.27
C PRO A 245 -1.48 -19.81 -15.74
N GLN A 246 -2.68 -20.39 -15.81
CA GLN A 246 -3.91 -19.68 -16.16
C GLN A 246 -4.58 -19.06 -14.94
N ASN A 247 -4.21 -19.50 -13.74
CA ASN A 247 -4.77 -18.98 -12.49
C ASN A 247 -4.09 -17.68 -12.06
N ARG A 248 -4.60 -16.55 -12.53
CA ARG A 248 -4.08 -15.22 -12.17
C ARG A 248 -4.29 -14.86 -10.70
N SER A 249 -5.20 -15.51 -10.00
CA SER A 249 -5.46 -15.24 -8.58
C SER A 249 -4.27 -15.62 -7.68
N SER A 250 -3.42 -16.54 -8.12
CA SER A 250 -2.21 -16.98 -7.41
C SER A 250 -0.93 -16.25 -7.81
N PHE A 251 -1.01 -15.23 -8.67
CA PHE A 251 0.18 -14.54 -9.20
C PHE A 251 1.08 -14.01 -8.09
N PHE A 252 0.55 -13.20 -7.19
CA PHE A 252 1.33 -12.64 -6.08
C PHE A 252 1.77 -13.72 -5.09
N MET A 253 0.94 -14.72 -4.86
CA MET A 253 1.27 -15.81 -3.95
C MET A 253 2.44 -16.64 -4.48
N ALA A 254 2.49 -16.90 -5.78
CA ALA A 254 3.59 -17.63 -6.40
C ALA A 254 4.95 -16.92 -6.21
N GLU A 255 4.96 -15.58 -6.28
CA GLU A 255 6.16 -14.78 -5.97
C GLU A 255 6.50 -14.85 -4.48
N ASN A 256 5.50 -14.67 -3.61
CA ASN A 256 5.69 -14.59 -2.17
C ASN A 256 6.24 -15.87 -1.56
N VAL A 257 5.74 -17.05 -1.95
CA VAL A 257 6.22 -18.32 -1.40
C VAL A 257 7.67 -18.63 -1.78
N VAL A 258 8.14 -18.10 -2.91
CA VAL A 258 9.52 -18.22 -3.34
C VAL A 258 10.43 -17.25 -2.57
N GLU A 259 9.99 -16.00 -2.45
CA GLU A 259 10.80 -14.95 -1.80
C GLU A 259 10.79 -15.08 -0.27
N PHE A 260 9.66 -15.49 0.31
CA PHE A 260 9.45 -15.61 1.75
C PHE A 260 8.98 -17.03 2.09
N PRO A 261 9.88 -18.03 2.06
CA PRO A 261 9.50 -19.43 2.29
C PRO A 261 8.95 -19.60 3.71
N GLN A 262 7.87 -20.37 3.83
CA GLN A 262 7.31 -20.72 5.14
C GLN A 262 8.09 -21.89 5.75
N ALA A 263 8.21 -21.89 7.09
CA ALA A 263 8.94 -22.91 7.83
C ALA A 263 8.22 -24.28 7.81
N ALA A 264 6.90 -24.26 7.86
CA ALA A 264 6.08 -25.47 7.77
C ALA A 264 5.32 -25.50 6.45
N VAL A 265 5.57 -26.50 5.63
CA VAL A 265 4.78 -26.75 4.43
C VAL A 265 3.46 -27.37 4.86
N TRP A 266 2.41 -26.58 4.73
CA TRP A 266 1.05 -27.05 4.89
C TRP A 266 0.42 -27.14 3.50
N ASP A 267 0.37 -28.34 2.96
CA ASP A 267 -0.39 -28.62 1.74
C ASP A 267 -1.68 -29.33 2.16
N PRO A 268 -2.82 -28.70 2.09
CA PRO A 268 -4.08 -29.36 2.36
C PRO A 268 -4.39 -30.33 1.19
N GLU A 269 -3.80 -31.52 1.25
CA GLU A 269 -4.25 -32.62 0.42
C GLU A 269 -5.72 -32.90 0.78
N GLY A 270 -6.61 -32.54 -0.13
CA GLY A 270 -8.01 -32.89 0.00
C GLY A 270 -8.96 -31.77 0.41
N LEU A 271 -8.63 -30.53 0.19
CA LEU A 271 -9.69 -29.51 0.11
C LEU A 271 -10.62 -29.90 -1.03
N ASP A 272 -11.84 -30.33 -0.66
CA ASP A 272 -12.91 -30.51 -1.62
C ASP A 272 -13.07 -29.23 -2.43
N VAL A 273 -13.01 -29.37 -3.74
CA VAL A 273 -13.27 -28.22 -4.62
C VAL A 273 -14.72 -27.82 -4.38
N PRO A 274 -15.01 -26.61 -3.91
CA PRO A 274 -16.39 -26.22 -3.66
C PRO A 274 -17.17 -26.24 -4.96
N GLU A 275 -18.41 -26.71 -4.91
CA GLU A 275 -19.33 -26.55 -6.02
C GLU A 275 -19.64 -25.06 -6.21
N VAL A 276 -19.27 -24.51 -7.37
CA VAL A 276 -19.41 -23.07 -7.65
C VAL A 276 -20.61 -22.86 -8.57
N HIS A 277 -21.64 -22.19 -8.06
CA HIS A 277 -22.77 -21.74 -8.84
C HIS A 277 -22.61 -20.25 -9.18
N VAL A 278 -22.50 -19.94 -10.46
CA VAL A 278 -22.47 -18.56 -10.95
C VAL A 278 -23.84 -18.16 -11.44
N VAL A 279 -24.48 -17.24 -10.74
CA VAL A 279 -25.80 -16.73 -11.10
C VAL A 279 -25.68 -15.27 -11.52
N SER A 280 -26.13 -14.97 -12.75
CA SER A 280 -26.23 -13.60 -13.23
C SER A 280 -27.50 -12.97 -12.71
N VAL A 281 -27.38 -11.83 -12.04
CA VAL A 281 -28.52 -11.07 -11.51
C VAL A 281 -28.52 -9.64 -12.04
N ALA A 282 -29.70 -9.12 -12.34
CA ALA A 282 -29.85 -7.83 -13.03
C ALA A 282 -29.64 -6.61 -12.13
N SER A 283 -29.49 -6.77 -10.82
CA SER A 283 -29.36 -5.63 -9.89
C SER A 283 -28.57 -5.99 -8.63
N ALA A 284 -28.00 -4.97 -7.99
CA ALA A 284 -27.31 -5.10 -6.71
C ALA A 284 -28.21 -5.66 -5.59
N VAL A 285 -29.51 -5.40 -5.63
CA VAL A 285 -30.49 -5.98 -4.68
C VAL A 285 -30.66 -7.48 -4.90
N GLY A 286 -30.56 -7.94 -6.14
CA GLY A 286 -30.58 -9.36 -6.48
C GLY A 286 -29.30 -10.10 -6.00
N GLN A 287 -28.16 -9.42 -5.94
CA GLN A 287 -26.91 -9.98 -5.41
C GLN A 287 -26.93 -10.15 -3.89
N ALA A 288 -27.73 -9.37 -3.18
CA ALA A 288 -27.82 -9.40 -1.73
C ALA A 288 -28.79 -10.48 -1.21
N LYS A 289 -29.59 -11.13 -2.07
CA LYS A 289 -30.49 -12.24 -1.76
C LYS A 289 -29.85 -13.58 -2.00
#